data_54614a209c79c05e6bb0303a2a77864e
#
_entry.id   54614a209c79c05e6bb0303a2a77864e
#
_cell.length_a   1.000
_cell.length_b   1.000
_cell.length_c   1.000
_cell.angle_alpha   90.00
_cell.angle_beta   90.00
_cell.angle_gamma   90.00
#
_symmetry.space_group_name_H-M   'P 1'
#
loop_
_entity.id
_entity.type
_entity.pdbx_description
1 polymer ?
#
loop_
_entity_poly.entity_id
_entity_poly.type
_entity_poly.pdbx_seq_one_letter_code
_entity_poly.pdbx_strand_id
1 'polypeptide(L)'
;MANLEPLILGRVVGDVIDHFIPSVRMCVTYNNKRVYNGCELLPSSVTFKPRVQVLDGDLKSFFTLVMTDPDVPGPSDRYLKEHLQWIVTDIPGTTDATFGIHRFAFILFKQIRRGSVVAPGNRDRFCTKLFAEQNQLGLPVAVVYFNCQRETAARSRSVR
;
A
#
# COMPACT_ATOMS: atom_id res chain seq x y z
N MET A 1 17.34 0.41 -11.58
CA MET A 1 16.99 -0.17 -10.27
C MET A 1 15.98 0.71 -9.56
N ALA A 2 14.96 0.11 -8.98
CA ALA A 2 14.04 0.86 -8.16
C ALA A 2 14.76 1.33 -6.89
N ASN A 3 14.65 2.62 -6.60
CA ASN A 3 15.26 3.21 -5.40
C ASN A 3 14.38 2.92 -4.18
N LEU A 4 14.88 2.14 -3.23
CA LEU A 4 14.19 1.82 -1.97
C LEU A 4 14.39 2.89 -0.89
N GLU A 5 15.27 3.86 -1.12
CA GLU A 5 15.60 4.86 -0.12
C GLU A 5 14.37 5.59 0.46
N PRO A 6 13.39 6.04 -0.36
CA PRO A 6 12.19 6.66 0.20
C PRO A 6 11.38 5.75 1.11
N LEU A 7 11.33 4.44 0.82
CA LEU A 7 10.64 3.45 1.65
C LEU A 7 11.33 3.22 3.00
N ILE A 8 12.66 3.32 3.01
CA ILE A 8 13.46 3.20 4.22
C ILE A 8 13.30 4.46 5.07
N LEU A 9 13.42 5.63 4.47
CA LEU A 9 13.25 6.92 5.15
C LEU A 9 11.83 7.09 5.70
N GLY A 10 10.82 6.65 4.95
CA GLY A 10 9.43 6.63 5.39
C GLY A 10 9.09 5.51 6.36
N ARG A 11 10.07 4.68 6.74
CA ARG A 11 9.93 3.56 7.68
C ARG A 11 8.92 2.50 7.26
N VAL A 12 8.51 2.46 6.01
CA VAL A 12 7.69 1.37 5.48
C VAL A 12 8.50 0.09 5.51
N VAL A 13 9.75 0.14 5.03
CA VAL A 13 10.73 -0.91 5.29
C VAL A 13 11.19 -0.75 6.74
N GLY A 14 10.97 -1.78 7.53
CA GLY A 14 11.21 -1.82 8.96
C GLY A 14 9.91 -1.96 9.75
N ASP A 15 9.00 -1.00 9.66
CA ASP A 15 7.75 -1.03 10.43
C ASP A 15 6.68 -1.96 9.84
N VAL A 16 6.56 -1.99 8.51
CA VAL A 16 5.48 -2.71 7.82
C VAL A 16 5.99 -3.96 7.11
N ILE A 17 7.09 -3.84 6.42
CA ILE A 17 7.72 -4.91 5.65
C ILE A 17 9.21 -4.99 5.93
N ASP A 18 9.80 -6.14 5.61
CA ASP A 18 11.25 -6.31 5.62
C ASP A 18 11.87 -5.82 4.31
N HIS A 19 13.19 -5.69 4.29
CA HIS A 19 13.93 -5.32 3.09
C HIS A 19 13.64 -6.33 1.96
N PHE A 20 13.40 -5.83 0.76
CA PHE A 20 13.04 -6.65 -0.39
C PHE A 20 13.71 -6.11 -1.66
N ILE A 21 13.69 -6.92 -2.71
CA ILE A 21 14.17 -6.52 -4.04
C ILE A 21 12.95 -6.41 -4.96
N PRO A 22 12.61 -5.19 -5.45
CA PRO A 22 11.51 -5.02 -6.38
C PRO A 22 11.73 -5.83 -7.66
N SER A 23 10.74 -6.62 -8.05
CA SER A 23 10.78 -7.44 -9.26
C SER A 23 9.65 -7.14 -10.23
N VAL A 24 8.66 -6.37 -9.80
CA VAL A 24 7.49 -5.99 -10.58
C VAL A 24 7.24 -4.50 -10.42
N ARG A 25 6.85 -3.82 -11.48
CA ARG A 25 6.44 -2.42 -11.40
C ARG A 25 4.96 -2.32 -11.04
N MET A 26 4.67 -1.49 -10.07
CA MET A 26 3.32 -1.13 -9.70
C MET A 26 3.16 0.39 -9.81
N CYS A 27 2.13 0.83 -10.52
CA CYS A 27 1.77 2.24 -10.59
C CYS A 27 0.46 2.48 -9.85
N VAL A 28 0.47 3.46 -8.97
CA VAL A 28 -0.72 3.94 -8.27
C VAL A 28 -1.00 5.36 -8.74
N THR A 29 -2.25 5.63 -9.11
CA THR A 29 -2.67 6.93 -9.65
C THR A 29 -3.97 7.35 -8.97
N TYR A 30 -4.00 8.60 -8.46
CA TYR A 30 -5.20 9.27 -8.00
C TYR A 30 -5.52 10.45 -8.93
N ASN A 31 -6.70 10.46 -9.55
CA ASN A 31 -7.13 11.58 -10.42
C ASN A 31 -6.05 11.99 -11.44
N ASN A 32 -5.50 11.03 -12.18
CA ASN A 32 -4.43 11.24 -13.17
C ASN A 32 -3.08 11.71 -12.59
N LYS A 33 -2.94 11.76 -11.27
CA LYS A 33 -1.67 12.04 -10.60
C LYS A 33 -1.02 10.74 -10.15
N ARG A 34 0.16 10.46 -10.66
CA ARG A 34 0.95 9.31 -10.24
C ARG A 34 1.47 9.50 -8.83
N VAL A 35 1.35 8.47 -8.02
CA VAL A 35 1.90 8.44 -6.66
C VAL A 35 3.37 8.03 -6.72
N TYR A 36 4.23 8.84 -6.12
CA TYR A 36 5.65 8.53 -5.93
C TYR A 36 5.91 8.25 -4.46
N ASN A 37 6.84 7.34 -4.18
CA ASN A 37 7.21 7.01 -2.82
C ASN A 37 7.65 8.25 -2.04
N GLY A 38 6.97 8.50 -0.91
CA GLY A 38 7.23 9.63 -0.04
C GLY A 38 6.55 10.94 -0.43
N CYS A 39 5.76 10.97 -1.50
CA CYS A 39 5.03 12.18 -1.86
C CYS A 39 3.92 12.48 -0.84
N GLU A 40 3.58 13.76 -0.73
CA GLU A 40 2.43 14.20 0.07
C GLU A 40 1.22 14.37 -0.83
N LEU A 41 0.09 13.81 -0.40
CA LEU A 41 -1.20 14.02 -1.04
C LEU A 41 -2.17 14.64 -0.04
N LEU A 42 -3.00 15.55 -0.52
CA LEU A 42 -4.07 16.15 0.29
C LEU A 42 -5.22 15.15 0.44
N PRO A 43 -5.95 15.16 1.57
CA PRO A 43 -7.13 14.31 1.74
C PRO A 43 -8.13 14.44 0.59
N SER A 44 -8.31 15.64 0.05
CA SER A 44 -9.17 15.89 -1.11
C SER A 44 -8.72 15.18 -2.39
N SER A 45 -7.41 14.97 -2.54
CA SER A 45 -6.84 14.29 -3.72
C SER A 45 -7.03 12.77 -3.69
N VAL A 46 -7.28 12.20 -2.53
CA VAL A 46 -7.41 10.75 -2.32
C VAL A 46 -8.84 10.32 -1.96
N THR A 47 -9.81 11.19 -2.19
CA THR A 47 -11.24 10.92 -1.95
C THR A 47 -11.79 9.88 -2.91
N PHE A 48 -11.28 9.84 -4.14
CA PHE A 48 -11.69 8.91 -5.16
C PHE A 48 -10.77 7.68 -5.19
N LYS A 49 -11.24 6.66 -5.85
CA LYS A 49 -10.52 5.38 -5.97
C LYS A 49 -9.19 5.56 -6.68
N PRO A 50 -8.09 5.00 -6.15
CA PRO A 50 -6.84 4.93 -6.90
C PRO A 50 -6.96 3.90 -8.02
N ARG A 51 -6.25 4.16 -9.10
CA ARG A 51 -5.97 3.18 -10.12
C ARG A 51 -4.63 2.52 -9.80
N VAL A 52 -4.63 1.20 -9.69
CA VAL A 52 -3.42 0.42 -9.42
C VAL A 52 -3.16 -0.47 -10.64
N GLN A 53 -1.97 -0.36 -11.20
CA GLN A 53 -1.54 -1.14 -12.34
C GLN A 53 -0.31 -1.98 -11.99
N VAL A 54 -0.36 -3.25 -12.35
CA VAL A 54 0.79 -4.17 -12.31
C VAL A 54 1.31 -4.29 -13.73
N LEU A 55 2.53 -3.82 -13.99
CA LEU A 55 3.01 -3.61 -15.36
C LEU A 55 3.92 -4.72 -15.90
N ASP A 56 4.71 -5.34 -15.04
CA ASP A 56 5.71 -6.33 -15.47
C ASP A 56 5.43 -7.71 -14.88
N GLY A 57 4.17 -7.98 -14.58
CA GLY A 57 3.75 -9.28 -14.08
C GLY A 57 3.76 -10.35 -15.16
N ASP A 58 4.16 -11.54 -14.79
CA ASP A 58 4.06 -12.74 -15.62
C ASP A 58 2.58 -13.12 -15.80
N LEU A 59 2.20 -13.52 -17.02
CA LEU A 59 0.83 -13.93 -17.34
C LEU A 59 0.33 -15.15 -16.57
N LYS A 60 1.24 -15.93 -16.00
CA LYS A 60 0.92 -17.13 -15.20
C LYS A 60 0.86 -16.85 -13.70
N SER A 61 1.25 -15.66 -13.28
CA SER A 61 1.34 -15.31 -11.87
C SER A 61 0.09 -14.59 -11.38
N PHE A 62 -0.22 -14.81 -10.11
CA PHE A 62 -1.25 -14.10 -9.38
C PHE A 62 -0.63 -13.30 -8.25
N PHE A 63 -1.22 -12.17 -7.95
CA PHE A 63 -0.72 -11.22 -6.96
C PHE A 63 -1.78 -10.90 -5.92
N THR A 64 -1.32 -10.54 -4.73
CA THR A 64 -2.14 -9.99 -3.65
C THR A 64 -1.69 -8.56 -3.38
N LEU A 65 -2.63 -7.62 -3.40
CA LEU A 65 -2.41 -6.24 -3.02
C LEU A 65 -2.93 -6.02 -1.59
N VAL A 66 -2.08 -5.49 -0.74
CA VAL A 66 -2.42 -5.05 0.62
C VAL A 66 -2.27 -3.54 0.68
N MET A 67 -3.32 -2.85 1.09
CA MET A 67 -3.29 -1.42 1.39
C MET A 67 -3.45 -1.25 2.89
N THR A 68 -2.44 -0.73 3.55
CA THR A 68 -2.38 -0.62 5.00
C THR A 68 -2.02 0.79 5.47
N ASP A 69 -2.57 1.15 6.63
CA ASP A 69 -2.21 2.36 7.37
C ASP A 69 -1.35 1.98 8.58
N PRO A 70 -0.05 2.31 8.56
CA PRO A 70 0.84 2.00 9.67
C PRO A 70 0.75 2.98 10.84
N ASP A 71 -0.01 4.06 10.72
CA ASP A 71 0.02 5.19 11.66
C ASP A 71 -1.31 5.43 12.40
N VAL A 72 -2.09 4.38 12.64
CA VAL A 72 -3.41 4.49 13.25
C VAL A 72 -3.33 4.50 14.78
N PRO A 73 -4.06 5.38 15.46
CA PRO A 73 -4.94 6.44 14.96
C PRO A 73 -4.20 7.70 14.53
N GLY A 74 -2.92 7.81 14.78
CA GLY A 74 -2.09 8.93 14.38
C GLY A 74 -0.61 8.65 14.53
N PRO A 75 0.29 9.46 13.93
CA PRO A 75 1.73 9.19 13.92
C PRO A 75 2.39 9.28 15.29
N SER A 76 1.80 10.00 16.25
CA SER A 76 2.28 10.12 17.61
C SER A 76 1.73 9.06 18.57
N ASP A 77 0.66 8.37 18.18
CA ASP A 77 0.03 7.33 18.98
C ASP A 77 -0.50 6.23 18.04
N ARG A 78 0.27 5.17 17.91
CA ARG A 78 0.08 4.09 16.91
C ARG A 78 -0.44 2.81 17.52
N TYR A 79 -1.25 2.86 18.58
CA TYR A 79 -1.67 1.66 19.30
C TYR A 79 -2.58 0.72 18.48
N LEU A 80 -3.19 1.20 17.39
CA LEU A 80 -4.01 0.41 16.46
C LEU A 80 -3.29 0.00 15.17
N LYS A 81 -1.99 0.30 15.07
CA LYS A 81 -1.23 -0.04 13.86
C LYS A 81 -1.09 -1.56 13.71
N GLU A 82 -1.12 -2.08 12.54
CA GLU A 82 -1.54 -1.46 11.28
C GLU A 82 -3.05 -1.57 11.13
N HIS A 83 -3.67 -0.68 10.37
CA HIS A 83 -5.05 -0.87 9.95
C HIS A 83 -5.07 -1.33 8.49
N LEU A 84 -5.68 -2.48 8.23
CA LEU A 84 -5.87 -2.99 6.88
C LEU A 84 -6.99 -2.18 6.21
N GLN A 85 -6.63 -1.33 5.28
CA GLN A 85 -7.59 -0.54 4.51
C GLN A 85 -8.28 -1.41 3.47
N TRP A 86 -7.48 -2.21 2.78
CA TRP A 86 -7.99 -2.97 1.65
C TRP A 86 -7.05 -4.09 1.26
N ILE A 87 -7.64 -5.19 0.76
CA ILE A 87 -6.92 -6.34 0.24
C ILE A 87 -7.60 -6.83 -1.02
N VAL A 88 -6.80 -7.14 -2.03
CA VAL A 88 -7.24 -7.79 -3.26
C VAL A 88 -6.35 -8.99 -3.51
N THR A 89 -6.96 -10.13 -3.71
CA THR A 89 -6.26 -11.38 -4.02
C THR A 89 -6.52 -11.80 -5.46
N ASP A 90 -5.72 -12.73 -5.95
CA ASP A 90 -5.86 -13.33 -7.28
C ASP A 90 -5.80 -12.31 -8.42
N ILE A 91 -4.98 -11.27 -8.27
CA ILE A 91 -4.76 -10.25 -9.30
C ILE A 91 -3.89 -10.86 -10.40
N PRO A 92 -4.38 -10.99 -11.65
CA PRO A 92 -3.54 -11.42 -12.76
C PRO A 92 -2.41 -10.44 -13.03
N GLY A 93 -1.28 -10.94 -13.52
CA GLY A 93 -0.05 -10.18 -13.69
C GLY A 93 -0.08 -9.01 -14.66
N THR A 94 -1.19 -8.79 -15.35
CA THR A 94 -1.40 -7.66 -16.28
C THR A 94 -2.73 -6.99 -16.03
N THR A 95 -3.01 -6.59 -14.81
CA THR A 95 -4.32 -6.07 -14.43
C THR A 95 -4.29 -4.58 -14.16
N ASP A 96 -5.38 -3.94 -14.57
CA ASP A 96 -5.74 -2.58 -14.22
C ASP A 96 -6.91 -2.65 -13.23
N ALA A 97 -6.64 -2.33 -11.96
CA ALA A 97 -7.63 -2.39 -10.91
C ALA A 97 -7.95 -0.99 -10.37
N THR A 98 -9.24 -0.64 -10.33
CA THR A 98 -9.71 0.66 -9.83
C THR A 98 -10.46 0.47 -8.51
N PHE A 99 -9.92 1.01 -7.40
CA PHE A 99 -10.53 0.79 -6.08
C PHE A 99 -10.34 1.97 -5.11
N GLY A 100 -11.14 2.06 -4.07
CA GLY A 100 -11.35 3.27 -3.27
C GLY A 100 -10.77 3.34 -1.87
N ILE A 101 -10.29 4.47 -1.54
CA ILE A 101 -10.28 5.39 -0.40
C ILE A 101 -9.15 5.25 0.60
N HIS A 102 -8.50 6.37 0.86
CA HIS A 102 -7.55 6.76 1.92
C HIS A 102 -6.10 6.30 1.75
N ARG A 103 -5.25 7.12 2.34
CA ARG A 103 -3.84 7.11 2.58
C ARG A 103 -3.21 5.71 2.48
N PHE A 104 -1.91 5.50 1.73
CA PHE A 104 -1.06 4.70 2.58
C PHE A 104 -0.05 3.84 1.81
N ALA A 105 0.39 2.74 2.42
CA ALA A 105 1.29 1.81 1.77
C ALA A 105 0.51 0.79 0.94
N PHE A 106 0.79 0.75 -0.35
CA PHE A 106 0.33 -0.29 -1.26
C PHE A 106 1.45 -1.31 -1.41
N ILE A 107 1.20 -2.55 -1.00
CA ILE A 107 2.19 -3.61 -0.95
C ILE A 107 1.72 -4.75 -1.83
N LEU A 108 2.49 -5.08 -2.84
CA LEU A 108 2.16 -6.15 -3.78
C LEU A 108 3.00 -7.38 -3.49
N PHE A 109 2.34 -8.52 -3.33
CA PHE A 109 2.96 -9.81 -3.14
C PHE A 109 2.64 -10.75 -4.31
N LYS A 110 3.56 -11.62 -4.65
CA LYS A 110 3.32 -12.71 -5.59
C LYS A 110 2.76 -13.92 -4.85
N GLN A 111 1.63 -14.46 -5.29
CA GLN A 111 1.03 -15.67 -4.73
C GLN A 111 1.72 -16.92 -5.24
N ILE A 112 1.72 -17.99 -4.45
CA ILE A 112 2.16 -19.31 -4.87
C ILE A 112 1.27 -19.84 -5.99
N ARG A 113 -0.05 -19.67 -5.83
CA ARG A 113 -1.04 -20.07 -6.81
C ARG A 113 -2.33 -19.28 -6.61
N ARG A 114 -3.23 -19.38 -7.56
CA ARG A 114 -4.58 -18.83 -7.44
C ARG A 114 -5.31 -19.46 -6.24
N GLY A 115 -6.02 -18.64 -5.48
CA GLY A 115 -6.80 -19.08 -4.33
C GLY A 115 -5.99 -19.47 -3.09
N SER A 116 -4.67 -19.19 -3.07
CA SER A 116 -3.80 -19.56 -1.94
C SER A 116 -3.86 -18.61 -0.75
N VAL A 117 -4.50 -17.46 -0.87
CA VAL A 117 -4.54 -16.42 0.16
C VAL A 117 -5.88 -16.40 0.86
N VAL A 118 -5.84 -16.43 2.18
CA VAL A 118 -7.01 -16.33 3.04
C VAL A 118 -7.11 -14.92 3.60
N ALA A 119 -8.25 -14.27 3.40
CA ALA A 119 -8.51 -12.93 3.92
C ALA A 119 -8.47 -12.92 5.46
N PRO A 120 -7.88 -11.88 6.08
CA PRO A 120 -7.85 -11.79 7.54
C PRO A 120 -9.24 -11.49 8.11
N GLY A 121 -9.48 -11.97 9.32
CA GLY A 121 -10.77 -11.77 10.02
C GLY A 121 -10.91 -10.40 10.68
N ASN A 122 -9.83 -9.66 10.87
CA ASN A 122 -9.80 -8.36 11.52
C ASN A 122 -8.91 -7.38 10.77
N ARG A 123 -9.36 -6.13 10.69
CA ARG A 123 -8.61 -5.04 10.03
C ARG A 123 -7.73 -4.26 10.99
N ASP A 124 -8.10 -4.19 12.26
CA ASP A 124 -7.33 -3.48 13.29
C ASP A 124 -6.17 -4.35 13.78
N ARG A 125 -5.08 -3.70 14.10
CA ARG A 125 -3.84 -4.37 14.53
C ARG A 125 -3.37 -5.43 13.54
N PHE A 126 -3.59 -5.15 12.28
CA PHE A 126 -3.12 -6.00 11.19
C PHE A 126 -1.59 -5.98 11.14
N CYS A 127 -0.99 -7.11 10.88
CA CYS A 127 0.45 -7.20 10.68
C CYS A 127 0.74 -7.75 9.29
N THR A 128 1.23 -6.90 8.40
CA THR A 128 1.52 -7.27 7.02
C THR A 128 2.55 -8.41 6.93
N LYS A 129 3.58 -8.37 7.77
CA LYS A 129 4.61 -9.40 7.82
C LYS A 129 4.02 -10.76 8.20
N LEU A 130 3.20 -10.80 9.25
CA LEU A 130 2.56 -12.02 9.72
C LEU A 130 1.55 -12.55 8.69
N PHE A 131 0.77 -11.68 8.08
CA PHE A 131 -0.15 -12.05 7.01
C PHE A 131 0.59 -12.68 5.82
N ALA A 132 1.70 -12.10 5.40
CA ALA A 132 2.53 -12.63 4.32
C ALA A 132 3.11 -14.01 4.69
N GLU A 133 3.55 -14.18 5.93
CA GLU A 133 4.07 -15.46 6.42
C GLU A 133 2.98 -16.54 6.44
N GLN A 134 1.82 -16.23 7.00
CA GLN A 134 0.69 -17.18 7.09
C GLN A 134 0.16 -17.63 5.72
N ASN A 135 0.28 -16.78 4.72
CA ASN A 135 -0.18 -17.06 3.35
C ASN A 135 0.96 -17.43 2.39
N GLN A 136 2.17 -17.65 2.91
CA GLN A 136 3.35 -18.02 2.12
C GLN A 136 3.63 -17.08 0.95
N LEU A 137 3.45 -15.79 1.18
CA LEU A 137 3.63 -14.76 0.14
C LEU A 137 5.09 -14.36 -0.04
N GLY A 138 5.95 -14.64 0.93
CA GLY A 138 7.34 -14.20 0.90
C GLY A 138 7.48 -12.69 1.05
N LEU A 139 8.56 -12.15 0.50
CA LEU A 139 8.80 -10.71 0.49
C LEU A 139 7.94 -10.03 -0.59
N PRO A 140 7.63 -8.74 -0.42
CA PRO A 140 6.94 -7.98 -1.45
C PRO A 140 7.69 -7.96 -2.78
N VAL A 141 6.97 -7.81 -3.87
CA VAL A 141 7.54 -7.64 -5.23
C VAL A 141 7.46 -6.19 -5.70
N ALA A 142 6.59 -5.39 -5.11
CA ALA A 142 6.48 -3.95 -5.35
C ALA A 142 5.82 -3.25 -4.16
N VAL A 143 6.22 -2.02 -3.90
CA VAL A 143 5.62 -1.18 -2.85
C VAL A 143 5.56 0.26 -3.33
N VAL A 144 4.42 0.91 -3.11
CA VAL A 144 4.23 2.35 -3.31
C VAL A 144 3.58 2.91 -2.06
N TYR A 145 4.09 4.01 -1.53
CA TYR A 145 3.48 4.68 -0.39
C TYR A 145 3.45 6.20 -0.58
N PHE A 146 2.54 6.84 0.14
CA PHE A 146 2.46 8.29 0.20
C PHE A 146 2.08 8.76 1.60
N ASN A 147 2.34 10.03 1.89
CA ASN A 147 1.96 10.70 3.11
C ASN A 147 0.70 11.54 2.86
N CYS A 148 -0.26 11.44 3.77
CA CYS A 148 -1.47 12.22 3.73
C CYS A 148 -1.64 12.93 5.08
N GLN A 149 -1.51 14.24 5.11
CA GLN A 149 -1.71 15.03 6.32
C GLN A 149 -3.15 15.55 6.37
N ARG A 150 -3.75 15.46 7.56
CA ARG A 150 -5.02 16.15 7.80
C ARG A 150 -4.80 17.66 7.71
N GLU A 151 -5.65 18.33 6.97
CA GLU A 151 -5.73 19.78 7.04
C GLU A 151 -6.18 20.18 8.44
N THR A 152 -5.29 20.89 9.18
CA THR A 152 -5.68 21.44 10.47
C THR A 152 -6.54 22.69 10.27
N ALA A 153 -7.46 22.95 11.20
CA ALA A 153 -8.32 24.14 11.16
C ALA A 153 -7.51 25.45 11.07
N ALA A 154 -6.26 25.46 11.56
CA ALA A 154 -5.35 26.59 11.45
C ALA A 154 -4.87 26.81 10.01
N ARG A 155 -4.67 25.76 9.22
CA ARG A 155 -4.28 25.89 7.80
C ARG A 155 -5.43 26.34 6.92
N SER A 156 -6.66 25.95 7.23
CA SER A 156 -7.84 26.41 6.50
C SER A 156 -8.11 27.91 6.68
N ARG A 157 -7.64 28.51 7.78
CA ARG A 157 -7.75 29.97 8.02
C ARG A 157 -6.67 30.79 7.33
N SER A 158 -5.54 30.19 6.96
CA SER A 158 -4.43 30.88 6.31
C SER A 158 -4.57 30.96 4.79
N VAL A 159 -5.59 30.35 4.21
CA VAL A 159 -5.88 30.34 2.76
C VAL A 159 -6.95 31.39 2.37
N ARG A 160 -7.31 32.27 3.29
CA ARG A 160 -8.20 33.39 3.00
C ARG A 160 -7.43 34.60 2.50
#